data_15e81ecfed4836082ba5dc906e5b8aa8
#
_entry.id   15e81ecfed4836082ba5dc906e5b8aa8
#
_cell.length_a   1.000
_cell.length_b   1.000
_cell.length_c   1.000
_cell.angle_alpha   90.00
_cell.angle_beta   90.00
_cell.angle_gamma   90.00
#
_symmetry.space_group_name_H-M   'P 1'
#
loop_
_entity.id
_entity.type
_entity.pdbx_description
1 polymer ?
#
loop_
_entity_poly.entity_id
_entity_poly.type
_entity_poly.pdbx_seq_one_letter_code
_entity_poly.pdbx_strand_id
1 'polypeptide(L)'
;MKLRKADYYDYNLVAVILLLVGFGLVMLYSTSAYTAEITQGNDMYFFRRQAIISVGAIVAALIISLVDYHILAKFSIPLYSAAAILMLMVHFFGITHNGAKRWLKIGIEFQPAEIAKIAVIVAVPAIIVWQKEWFNSFSGTCLPIGAGGLLALFAYVFTDNLSTAVIIFAIACVIVFVAHPKTVPFLIIVAVGAVLVGILVFFLWRLDSSGGLFRLQRILVWQNPEKYIASGGYQIMQALYAIGSGGVFGKGLGNSAQKLGWLPEAQNDMIFPIICEELGIFGGAIVIVLFIFMLYRLMFIAQNAPDKFGALMVTGIFAHLALQVVLNICVVLNLIPTTGVTLPFISYGGTSVLFLMMEMAIALSVSRMIKFRRQEKDLWGDSVHTGRYK
;
A
#
# COMPACT_ATOMS: atom_id res chain seq x y z
N MET A 1 13.98 42.01 -9.27
CA MET A 1 13.73 40.92 -10.23
C MET A 1 12.76 39.92 -9.58
N LYS A 2 11.51 39.85 -10.05
CA LYS A 2 10.50 38.95 -9.49
C LYS A 2 10.74 37.55 -10.09
N LEU A 3 11.28 36.64 -9.30
CA LEU A 3 11.41 35.23 -9.69
C LEU A 3 10.00 34.66 -9.92
N ARG A 4 9.71 34.25 -11.15
CA ARG A 4 8.48 33.55 -11.49
C ARG A 4 8.53 32.18 -10.81
N LYS A 5 7.72 31.97 -9.77
CA LYS A 5 7.54 30.67 -9.11
C LYS A 5 6.75 29.80 -10.09
N ALA A 6 7.35 28.72 -10.57
CA ALA A 6 6.64 27.71 -11.34
C ALA A 6 5.99 26.76 -10.33
N ASP A 7 4.67 26.66 -10.35
CA ASP A 7 3.94 25.61 -9.62
C ASP A 7 4.23 24.27 -10.29
N TYR A 8 4.65 23.28 -9.49
CA TYR A 8 4.94 21.95 -9.98
C TYR A 8 3.74 21.04 -9.74
N TYR A 9 3.40 20.21 -10.70
CA TYR A 9 2.41 19.15 -10.55
C TYR A 9 2.97 17.86 -11.15
N ASP A 10 2.91 16.75 -10.42
CA ASP A 10 3.55 15.51 -10.85
C ASP A 10 2.68 14.70 -11.83
N TYR A 11 2.68 15.13 -13.10
CA TYR A 11 1.98 14.41 -14.18
C TYR A 11 2.53 13.00 -14.41
N ASN A 12 3.80 12.74 -14.08
CA ASN A 12 4.38 11.41 -14.20
C ASN A 12 3.74 10.43 -13.20
N LEU A 13 3.47 10.90 -11.96
CA LEU A 13 2.74 10.12 -10.98
C LEU A 13 1.32 9.82 -11.47
N VAL A 14 0.62 10.81 -12.04
CA VAL A 14 -0.71 10.59 -12.61
C VAL A 14 -0.66 9.57 -13.74
N ALA A 15 0.30 9.69 -14.66
CA ALA A 15 0.44 8.77 -15.80
C ALA A 15 0.67 7.32 -15.34
N VAL A 16 1.56 7.08 -14.38
CA VAL A 16 1.82 5.72 -13.90
C VAL A 16 0.63 5.12 -13.15
N ILE A 17 -0.14 5.93 -12.40
CA ILE A 17 -1.38 5.49 -11.76
C ILE A 17 -2.41 5.06 -12.81
N LEU A 18 -2.61 5.89 -13.85
CA LEU A 18 -3.52 5.56 -14.95
C LEU A 18 -3.12 4.30 -15.70
N LEU A 19 -1.80 4.09 -15.92
CA LEU A 19 -1.28 2.86 -16.52
C LEU A 19 -1.53 1.64 -15.63
N LEU A 20 -1.26 1.73 -14.32
CA LEU A 20 -1.50 0.63 -13.38
C LEU A 20 -2.98 0.28 -13.26
N VAL A 21 -3.87 1.28 -13.17
CA VAL A 21 -5.32 1.05 -13.10
C VAL A 21 -5.84 0.50 -14.43
N GLY A 22 -5.43 1.06 -15.56
CA GLY A 22 -5.84 0.58 -16.88
C GLY A 22 -5.40 -0.87 -17.12
N PHE A 23 -4.13 -1.18 -16.83
CA PHE A 23 -3.60 -2.53 -16.88
C PHE A 23 -4.34 -3.47 -15.91
N GLY A 24 -4.58 -3.00 -14.67
CA GLY A 24 -5.32 -3.74 -13.66
C GLY A 24 -6.74 -4.08 -14.12
N LEU A 25 -7.45 -3.17 -14.77
CA LEU A 25 -8.79 -3.44 -15.32
C LEU A 25 -8.77 -4.49 -16.43
N VAL A 26 -7.78 -4.46 -17.32
CA VAL A 26 -7.62 -5.49 -18.37
C VAL A 26 -7.37 -6.85 -17.74
N MET A 27 -6.43 -6.93 -16.80
CA MET A 27 -6.11 -8.18 -16.12
C MET A 27 -7.26 -8.67 -15.24
N LEU A 28 -8.00 -7.76 -14.60
CA LEU A 28 -9.19 -8.11 -13.84
C LEU A 28 -10.26 -8.75 -14.70
N TYR A 29 -10.54 -8.20 -15.89
CA TYR A 29 -11.49 -8.84 -16.81
C TYR A 29 -11.01 -10.24 -17.17
N SER A 30 -9.74 -10.39 -17.54
CA SER A 30 -9.18 -11.71 -17.88
C SER A 30 -9.32 -12.71 -16.72
N THR A 31 -8.99 -12.31 -15.51
CA THR A 31 -8.96 -13.21 -14.33
C THR A 31 -10.33 -13.52 -13.76
N SER A 32 -11.30 -12.60 -13.89
CA SER A 32 -12.58 -12.72 -13.20
C SER A 32 -13.75 -13.15 -14.09
N ALA A 33 -13.61 -13.09 -15.43
CA ALA A 33 -14.71 -13.36 -16.36
C ALA A 33 -15.35 -14.74 -16.14
N TYR A 34 -14.54 -15.79 -15.99
CA TYR A 34 -15.04 -17.15 -15.72
C TYR A 34 -15.79 -17.25 -14.39
N THR A 35 -15.20 -16.74 -13.31
CA THR A 35 -15.84 -16.75 -11.99
C THR A 35 -17.12 -15.90 -11.97
N ALA A 36 -17.11 -14.75 -12.67
CA ALA A 36 -18.25 -13.86 -12.79
C ALA A 36 -19.41 -14.52 -13.55
N GLU A 37 -19.12 -15.23 -14.61
CA GLU A 37 -20.14 -15.97 -15.38
C GLU A 37 -20.81 -17.04 -14.53
N ILE A 38 -20.03 -17.86 -13.80
CA ILE A 38 -20.56 -18.94 -12.96
C ILE A 38 -21.36 -18.42 -11.77
N THR A 39 -20.87 -17.33 -11.10
CA THR A 39 -21.46 -16.87 -9.84
C THR A 39 -22.55 -15.84 -10.03
N GLN A 40 -22.49 -15.03 -11.09
CA GLN A 40 -23.38 -13.89 -11.33
C GLN A 40 -24.12 -13.95 -12.67
N GLY A 41 -23.82 -14.94 -13.53
CA GLY A 41 -24.40 -15.06 -14.87
C GLY A 41 -24.01 -13.90 -15.83
N ASN A 42 -22.91 -13.20 -15.55
CA ASN A 42 -22.41 -12.09 -16.34
C ASN A 42 -20.89 -11.96 -16.19
N ASP A 43 -20.15 -12.24 -17.25
CA ASP A 43 -18.68 -12.21 -17.31
C ASP A 43 -18.07 -10.83 -16.97
N MET A 44 -18.82 -9.74 -17.24
CA MET A 44 -18.37 -8.37 -17.00
C MET A 44 -18.70 -7.83 -15.60
N TYR A 45 -19.30 -8.62 -14.70
CA TYR A 45 -19.79 -8.13 -13.41
C TYR A 45 -18.70 -7.44 -12.58
N PHE A 46 -17.59 -8.11 -12.31
CA PHE A 46 -16.49 -7.57 -11.52
C PHE A 46 -15.79 -6.42 -12.24
N PHE A 47 -15.59 -6.54 -13.56
CA PHE A 47 -14.98 -5.48 -14.38
C PHE A 47 -15.77 -4.18 -14.33
N ARG A 48 -17.08 -4.22 -14.61
CA ARG A 48 -17.94 -3.02 -14.62
C ARG A 48 -17.94 -2.34 -13.25
N ARG A 49 -18.10 -3.11 -12.18
CA ARG A 49 -18.09 -2.60 -10.82
C ARG A 49 -16.76 -1.89 -10.51
N GLN A 50 -15.65 -2.54 -10.79
CA GLN A 50 -14.31 -1.96 -10.54
C GLN A 50 -14.04 -0.75 -11.43
N ALA A 51 -14.41 -0.77 -12.71
CA ALA A 51 -14.22 0.34 -13.63
C ALA A 51 -14.97 1.60 -13.17
N ILE A 52 -16.23 1.47 -12.78
CA ILE A 52 -17.04 2.60 -12.27
C ILE A 52 -16.39 3.18 -11.00
N ILE A 53 -15.99 2.33 -10.05
CA ILE A 53 -15.33 2.77 -8.81
C ILE A 53 -14.00 3.46 -9.14
N SER A 54 -13.18 2.88 -10.04
CA SER A 54 -11.87 3.42 -10.40
C SER A 54 -11.98 4.78 -11.09
N VAL A 55 -12.90 4.94 -12.05
CA VAL A 55 -13.13 6.23 -12.71
C VAL A 55 -13.58 7.28 -11.71
N GLY A 56 -14.56 6.95 -10.85
CA GLY A 56 -15.01 7.84 -9.78
C GLY A 56 -13.90 8.22 -8.81
N ALA A 57 -13.07 7.25 -8.42
CA ALA A 57 -11.94 7.46 -7.52
C ALA A 57 -10.83 8.33 -8.14
N ILE A 58 -10.53 8.15 -9.44
CA ILE A 58 -9.58 8.99 -10.18
C ILE A 58 -10.08 10.44 -10.23
N VAL A 59 -11.34 10.66 -10.62
CA VAL A 59 -11.93 12.01 -10.67
C VAL A 59 -11.92 12.65 -9.28
N ALA A 60 -12.33 11.92 -8.25
CA ALA A 60 -12.29 12.40 -6.87
C ALA A 60 -10.85 12.73 -6.43
N ALA A 61 -9.87 11.90 -6.75
CA ALA A 61 -8.47 12.12 -6.41
C ALA A 61 -7.92 13.39 -7.07
N LEU A 62 -8.24 13.64 -8.36
CA LEU A 62 -7.83 14.86 -9.05
C LEU A 62 -8.46 16.10 -8.42
N ILE A 63 -9.75 16.06 -8.04
CA ILE A 63 -10.41 17.16 -7.35
C ILE A 63 -9.80 17.40 -5.96
N ILE A 64 -9.62 16.34 -5.16
CA ILE A 64 -9.04 16.43 -3.81
C ILE A 64 -7.60 16.93 -3.87
N SER A 65 -6.83 16.58 -4.90
CA SER A 65 -5.45 17.07 -5.08
C SER A 65 -5.36 18.61 -5.22
N LEU A 66 -6.46 19.28 -5.54
CA LEU A 66 -6.54 20.73 -5.59
C LEU A 66 -6.69 21.39 -4.19
N VAL A 67 -7.06 20.60 -3.19
CA VAL A 67 -7.23 21.06 -1.81
C VAL A 67 -5.86 21.10 -1.12
N ASP A 68 -5.65 22.07 -0.25
CA ASP A 68 -4.42 22.19 0.54
C ASP A 68 -4.32 21.05 1.58
N TYR A 69 -3.27 20.25 1.47
CA TYR A 69 -3.05 19.12 2.37
C TYR A 69 -2.86 19.52 3.85
N HIS A 70 -2.51 20.78 4.15
CA HIS A 70 -2.39 21.27 5.54
C HIS A 70 -3.70 21.18 6.32
N ILE A 71 -4.84 21.15 5.62
CA ILE A 71 -6.15 20.94 6.26
C ILE A 71 -6.16 19.60 6.99
N LEU A 72 -5.49 18.56 6.46
CA LEU A 72 -5.41 17.23 7.08
C LEU A 72 -4.74 17.27 8.47
N ALA A 73 -3.81 18.19 8.71
CA ALA A 73 -3.20 18.35 10.02
C ALA A 73 -4.25 18.72 11.09
N LYS A 74 -5.25 19.57 10.73
CA LYS A 74 -6.33 19.96 11.64
C LYS A 74 -7.32 18.81 11.89
N PHE A 75 -7.51 17.96 10.90
CA PHE A 75 -8.41 16.81 10.98
C PHE A 75 -7.71 15.51 11.39
N SER A 76 -6.44 15.53 11.76
CA SER A 76 -5.66 14.33 12.10
C SER A 76 -6.25 13.58 13.30
N ILE A 77 -6.62 14.27 14.40
CA ILE A 77 -7.24 13.66 15.57
C ILE A 77 -8.64 13.12 15.26
N PRO A 78 -9.58 13.88 14.66
CA PRO A 78 -10.87 13.36 14.23
C PRO A 78 -10.76 12.13 13.31
N LEU A 79 -9.85 12.14 12.33
CA LEU A 79 -9.64 11.04 11.40
C LEU A 79 -9.11 9.79 12.14
N TYR A 80 -8.15 9.99 13.04
CA TYR A 80 -7.59 8.92 13.87
C TYR A 80 -8.65 8.29 14.77
N SER A 81 -9.44 9.12 15.45
CA SER A 81 -10.53 8.66 16.32
C SER A 81 -11.63 7.94 15.53
N ALA A 82 -12.00 8.47 14.36
CA ALA A 82 -12.97 7.82 13.48
C ALA A 82 -12.48 6.43 13.02
N ALA A 83 -11.21 6.31 12.63
CA ALA A 83 -10.63 5.03 12.24
C ALA A 83 -10.66 4.01 13.40
N ALA A 84 -10.31 4.43 14.61
CA ALA A 84 -10.37 3.59 15.81
C ALA A 84 -11.80 3.13 16.12
N ILE A 85 -12.77 4.04 16.07
CA ILE A 85 -14.20 3.74 16.31
C ILE A 85 -14.73 2.79 15.24
N LEU A 86 -14.43 3.03 13.95
CA LEU A 86 -14.87 2.17 12.86
C LEU A 86 -14.29 0.76 12.98
N MET A 87 -13.03 0.59 13.39
CA MET A 87 -12.45 -0.73 13.65
C MET A 87 -13.13 -1.42 14.84
N LEU A 88 -13.44 -0.68 15.91
CA LEU A 88 -14.21 -1.21 17.03
C LEU A 88 -15.63 -1.64 16.58
N MET A 89 -16.28 -0.86 15.70
CA MET A 89 -17.59 -1.21 15.15
C MET A 89 -17.57 -2.52 14.34
N VAL A 90 -16.44 -2.89 13.70
CA VAL A 90 -16.30 -4.18 13.01
C VAL A 90 -16.53 -5.34 13.98
N HIS A 91 -16.07 -5.24 15.21
CA HIS A 91 -16.26 -6.29 16.22
C HIS A 91 -17.75 -6.60 16.46
N PHE A 92 -18.58 -5.56 16.52
CA PHE A 92 -20.03 -5.72 16.80
C PHE A 92 -20.85 -5.95 15.52
N PHE A 93 -20.63 -5.17 14.49
CA PHE A 93 -21.48 -5.07 13.28
C PHE A 93 -20.80 -5.58 11.99
N GLY A 94 -19.58 -6.13 12.08
CA GLY A 94 -18.83 -6.55 10.90
C GLY A 94 -19.44 -7.74 10.19
N ILE A 95 -19.24 -7.77 8.86
CA ILE A 95 -19.61 -8.87 7.98
C ILE A 95 -18.41 -9.81 7.85
N THR A 96 -18.70 -11.12 7.88
CA THR A 96 -17.69 -12.16 7.72
C THR A 96 -17.59 -12.58 6.27
N HIS A 97 -16.39 -12.41 5.68
CA HIS A 97 -16.04 -12.99 4.38
C HIS A 97 -14.86 -13.96 4.57
N ASN A 98 -14.95 -15.14 4.00
CA ASN A 98 -13.90 -16.18 4.07
C ASN A 98 -13.44 -16.49 5.52
N GLY A 99 -14.41 -16.54 6.46
CA GLY A 99 -14.14 -16.86 7.87
C GLY A 99 -13.54 -15.72 8.71
N ALA A 100 -13.32 -14.52 8.14
CA ALA A 100 -12.80 -13.38 8.86
C ALA A 100 -13.76 -12.19 8.85
N LYS A 101 -13.97 -11.59 10.04
CA LYS A 101 -14.87 -10.46 10.25
C LYS A 101 -14.07 -9.15 10.07
N ARG A 102 -14.13 -8.55 8.87
CA ARG A 102 -13.25 -7.42 8.50
C ARG A 102 -13.96 -6.25 7.84
N TRP A 103 -15.22 -6.43 7.42
CA TRP A 103 -15.94 -5.49 6.58
C TRP A 103 -17.10 -4.86 7.32
N LEU A 104 -17.40 -3.60 7.03
CA LEU A 104 -18.62 -2.92 7.44
C LEU A 104 -19.46 -2.59 6.21
N LYS A 105 -20.80 -2.69 6.37
CA LYS A 105 -21.75 -2.29 5.34
C LYS A 105 -22.59 -1.13 5.84
N ILE A 106 -22.23 0.05 5.36
CA ILE A 106 -23.01 1.29 5.58
C ILE A 106 -23.39 1.80 4.18
N GLY A 107 -24.40 1.14 3.57
CA GLY A 107 -24.74 1.31 2.16
C GLY A 107 -23.76 0.62 1.21
N ILE A 108 -22.47 0.91 1.31
CA ILE A 108 -21.36 0.31 0.56
C ILE A 108 -20.52 -0.53 1.53
N GLU A 109 -20.05 -1.70 1.08
CA GLU A 109 -19.11 -2.51 1.86
C GLU A 109 -17.70 -1.94 1.76
N PHE A 110 -17.08 -1.66 2.90
CA PHE A 110 -15.70 -1.16 2.98
C PHE A 110 -14.97 -1.77 4.18
N GLN A 111 -13.65 -1.75 4.12
CA GLN A 111 -12.80 -2.24 5.19
C GLN A 111 -12.27 -1.06 6.02
N PRO A 112 -12.64 -0.90 7.31
CA PRO A 112 -12.18 0.20 8.15
C PRO A 112 -10.66 0.28 8.34
N ALA A 113 -9.97 -0.83 8.22
CA ALA A 113 -8.51 -0.87 8.28
C ALA A 113 -7.83 -0.09 7.13
N GLU A 114 -8.51 0.11 5.98
CA GLU A 114 -8.02 1.01 4.92
C GLU A 114 -7.99 2.46 5.40
N ILE A 115 -9.03 2.89 6.11
CA ILE A 115 -9.09 4.24 6.72
C ILE A 115 -8.01 4.38 7.80
N ALA A 116 -7.74 3.32 8.56
CA ALA A 116 -6.71 3.34 9.59
C ALA A 116 -5.30 3.55 9.03
N LYS A 117 -4.99 3.02 7.84
CA LYS A 117 -3.72 3.28 7.15
C LYS A 117 -3.57 4.77 6.82
N ILE A 118 -4.60 5.38 6.23
CA ILE A 118 -4.61 6.82 5.95
C ILE A 118 -4.53 7.63 7.25
N ALA A 119 -5.24 7.22 8.29
CA ALA A 119 -5.21 7.90 9.59
C ALA A 119 -3.80 7.92 10.19
N VAL A 120 -3.03 6.83 10.10
CA VAL A 120 -1.64 6.77 10.55
C VAL A 120 -0.74 7.65 9.67
N ILE A 121 -0.92 7.61 8.34
CA ILE A 121 -0.18 8.44 7.38
C ILE A 121 -0.35 9.94 7.67
N VAL A 122 -1.51 10.35 8.19
CA VAL A 122 -1.79 11.76 8.54
C VAL A 122 -1.44 12.09 9.98
N ALA A 123 -1.86 11.24 10.94
CA ALA A 123 -1.73 11.54 12.37
C ALA A 123 -0.29 11.46 12.88
N VAL A 124 0.49 10.46 12.43
CA VAL A 124 1.88 10.32 12.89
C VAL A 124 2.75 11.52 12.48
N PRO A 125 2.74 11.99 11.22
CA PRO A 125 3.41 13.24 10.84
C PRO A 125 2.90 14.47 11.61
N ALA A 126 1.58 14.59 11.84
CA ALA A 126 1.02 15.70 12.62
C ALA A 126 1.56 15.72 14.06
N ILE A 127 1.58 14.57 14.72
CA ILE A 127 2.14 14.43 16.09
C ILE A 127 3.62 14.86 16.10
N ILE A 128 4.43 14.40 15.13
CA ILE A 128 5.86 14.74 15.04
C ILE A 128 6.07 16.23 14.87
N VAL A 129 5.28 16.89 14.01
CA VAL A 129 5.38 18.32 13.76
C VAL A 129 4.92 19.13 14.97
N TRP A 130 3.88 18.69 15.69
CA TRP A 130 3.39 19.37 16.90
C TRP A 130 4.35 19.27 18.07
N GLN A 131 5.08 18.14 18.21
CA GLN A 131 6.05 17.92 19.28
C GLN A 131 7.31 18.79 19.17
N LYS A 132 7.65 19.28 17.98
CA LYS A 132 8.87 20.08 17.73
C LYS A 132 10.13 19.41 18.31
N GLU A 133 10.84 20.10 19.21
CA GLU A 133 12.10 19.61 19.80
C GLU A 133 11.89 18.41 20.75
N TRP A 134 10.71 18.27 21.36
CA TRP A 134 10.44 17.14 22.25
C TRP A 134 10.48 15.79 21.53
N PHE A 135 10.18 15.77 20.23
CA PHE A 135 10.30 14.58 19.40
C PHE A 135 11.72 13.96 19.43
N ASN A 136 12.76 14.76 19.65
CA ASN A 136 14.15 14.28 19.72
C ASN A 136 14.46 13.52 21.03
N SER A 137 13.55 13.56 22.02
CA SER A 137 13.66 12.78 23.24
C SER A 137 13.11 11.36 23.05
N PHE A 138 13.53 10.41 23.88
CA PHE A 138 13.01 9.04 23.84
C PHE A 138 11.49 8.98 24.03
N SER A 139 10.96 9.70 25.02
CA SER A 139 9.53 9.75 25.29
C SER A 139 8.75 10.43 24.16
N GLY A 140 9.32 11.47 23.53
CA GLY A 140 8.73 12.12 22.35
C GLY A 140 8.64 11.20 21.15
N THR A 141 9.64 10.33 20.96
CA THR A 141 9.64 9.33 19.87
C THR A 141 8.63 8.20 20.14
N CYS A 142 8.39 7.83 21.40
CA CYS A 142 7.44 6.77 21.75
C CYS A 142 5.98 7.14 21.41
N LEU A 143 5.60 8.41 21.48
CA LEU A 143 4.20 8.82 21.25
C LEU A 143 3.71 8.56 19.82
N PRO A 144 4.40 8.98 18.73
CA PRO A 144 3.97 8.67 17.36
C PRO A 144 4.04 7.17 17.04
N ILE A 145 5.03 6.43 17.57
CA ILE A 145 5.08 4.96 17.46
C ILE A 145 3.90 4.32 18.17
N GLY A 146 3.59 4.77 19.39
CA GLY A 146 2.46 4.30 20.19
C GLY A 146 1.12 4.57 19.52
N ALA A 147 0.95 5.72 18.87
CA ALA A 147 -0.24 6.04 18.09
C ALA A 147 -0.43 5.07 16.92
N GLY A 148 0.64 4.77 16.14
CA GLY A 148 0.60 3.76 15.10
C GLY A 148 0.35 2.35 15.66
N GLY A 149 1.00 2.02 16.78
CA GLY A 149 0.85 0.74 17.48
C GLY A 149 -0.57 0.50 18.01
N LEU A 150 -1.25 1.53 18.50
CA LEU A 150 -2.63 1.42 18.99
C LEU A 150 -3.60 1.08 17.85
N LEU A 151 -3.52 1.76 16.69
CA LEU A 151 -4.35 1.42 15.53
C LEU A 151 -4.00 0.04 14.95
N ALA A 152 -2.71 -0.34 14.96
CA ALA A 152 -2.30 -1.68 14.57
C ALA A 152 -2.89 -2.75 15.52
N LEU A 153 -2.89 -2.50 16.82
CA LEU A 153 -3.51 -3.37 17.81
C LEU A 153 -5.03 -3.49 17.57
N PHE A 154 -5.71 -2.39 17.25
CA PHE A 154 -7.13 -2.40 16.93
C PHE A 154 -7.41 -3.22 15.64
N ALA A 155 -6.58 -3.08 14.60
CA ALA A 155 -6.69 -3.88 13.40
C ALA A 155 -6.49 -5.38 13.69
N TYR A 156 -5.58 -5.72 14.59
CA TYR A 156 -5.34 -7.10 14.99
C TYR A 156 -6.49 -7.70 15.81
N VAL A 157 -6.93 -6.99 16.86
CA VAL A 157 -7.91 -7.51 17.85
C VAL A 157 -9.33 -7.47 17.31
N PHE A 158 -9.74 -6.39 16.63
CA PHE A 158 -11.14 -6.18 16.24
C PHE A 158 -11.44 -6.60 14.81
N THR A 159 -10.43 -6.72 13.94
CA THR A 159 -10.64 -7.10 12.54
C THR A 159 -9.97 -8.41 12.14
N ASP A 160 -9.39 -9.15 13.09
CA ASP A 160 -8.65 -10.41 12.85
C ASP A 160 -7.64 -10.33 11.69
N ASN A 161 -7.03 -9.15 11.47
CA ASN A 161 -6.16 -8.89 10.33
C ASN A 161 -4.72 -8.57 10.76
N LEU A 162 -3.93 -9.62 10.97
CA LEU A 162 -2.52 -9.49 11.34
C LEU A 162 -1.71 -8.75 10.26
N SER A 163 -1.95 -9.06 8.99
CA SER A 163 -1.18 -8.48 7.87
C SER A 163 -1.36 -6.96 7.80
N THR A 164 -2.61 -6.50 7.93
CA THR A 164 -2.89 -5.05 7.97
C THR A 164 -2.36 -4.39 9.23
N ALA A 165 -2.41 -5.07 10.38
CA ALA A 165 -1.81 -4.56 11.63
C ALA A 165 -0.30 -4.35 11.47
N VAL A 166 0.41 -5.30 10.86
CA VAL A 166 1.85 -5.18 10.57
C VAL A 166 2.11 -4.01 9.61
N ILE A 167 1.31 -3.85 8.55
CA ILE A 167 1.46 -2.72 7.61
C ILE A 167 1.26 -1.38 8.33
N ILE A 168 0.18 -1.22 9.12
CA ILE A 168 -0.11 0.01 9.87
C ILE A 168 1.05 0.36 10.81
N PHE A 169 1.55 -0.62 11.56
CA PHE A 169 2.68 -0.40 12.47
C PHE A 169 3.97 -0.06 11.72
N ALA A 170 4.25 -0.76 10.63
CA ALA A 170 5.43 -0.53 9.81
C ALA A 170 5.41 0.86 9.15
N ILE A 171 4.25 1.36 8.69
CA ILE A 171 4.11 2.73 8.19
C ILE A 171 4.53 3.73 9.28
N ALA A 172 4.00 3.60 10.50
CA ALA A 172 4.37 4.48 11.61
C ALA A 172 5.88 4.43 11.91
N CYS A 173 6.45 3.22 11.95
CA CYS A 173 7.89 3.03 12.16
C CYS A 173 8.74 3.70 11.08
N VAL A 174 8.39 3.55 9.80
CA VAL A 174 9.13 4.18 8.69
C VAL A 174 9.05 5.71 8.78
N ILE A 175 7.87 6.27 9.04
CA ILE A 175 7.70 7.72 9.20
C ILE A 175 8.59 8.25 10.34
N VAL A 176 8.56 7.59 11.50
CA VAL A 176 9.37 7.99 12.67
C VAL A 176 10.86 7.82 12.38
N PHE A 177 11.26 6.73 11.72
CA PHE A 177 12.66 6.50 11.34
C PHE A 177 13.22 7.60 10.44
N VAL A 178 12.46 8.00 9.41
CA VAL A 178 12.86 9.07 8.48
C VAL A 178 12.86 10.44 9.17
N ALA A 179 11.94 10.66 10.12
CA ALA A 179 11.82 11.94 10.81
C ALA A 179 12.88 12.16 11.89
N HIS A 180 13.42 11.08 12.48
CA HIS A 180 14.28 11.15 13.66
C HIS A 180 15.75 11.41 13.28
N PRO A 181 16.42 12.40 13.92
CA PRO A 181 17.80 12.75 13.58
C PRO A 181 18.85 11.70 13.97
N LYS A 182 18.51 10.83 14.94
CA LYS A 182 19.38 9.74 15.43
C LYS A 182 18.76 8.40 15.09
N THR A 183 19.37 7.63 14.19
CA THR A 183 18.87 6.33 13.73
C THR A 183 19.19 5.17 14.67
N VAL A 184 20.28 5.25 15.43
CA VAL A 184 20.78 4.15 16.29
C VAL A 184 19.76 3.70 17.35
N PRO A 185 19.12 4.58 18.17
CA PRO A 185 18.12 4.16 19.13
C PRO A 185 16.94 3.45 18.48
N PHE A 186 16.54 3.90 17.27
CA PHE A 186 15.45 3.30 16.53
C PHE A 186 15.81 1.88 16.05
N LEU A 187 17.01 1.68 15.53
CA LEU A 187 17.50 0.36 15.13
C LEU A 187 17.54 -0.61 16.32
N ILE A 188 17.94 -0.13 17.50
CA ILE A 188 17.90 -0.93 18.74
C ILE A 188 16.46 -1.33 19.09
N ILE A 189 15.50 -0.41 19.03
CA ILE A 189 14.08 -0.70 19.32
C ILE A 189 13.55 -1.74 18.33
N VAL A 190 13.83 -1.60 17.03
CA VAL A 190 13.42 -2.56 16.01
C VAL A 190 14.07 -3.93 16.23
N ALA A 191 15.36 -3.97 16.55
CA ALA A 191 16.08 -5.22 16.82
C ALA A 191 15.52 -5.93 18.07
N VAL A 192 15.30 -5.20 19.17
CA VAL A 192 14.69 -5.74 20.39
C VAL A 192 13.28 -6.23 20.12
N GLY A 193 12.47 -5.45 19.38
CA GLY A 193 11.12 -5.85 18.97
C GLY A 193 11.13 -7.14 18.14
N ALA A 194 12.04 -7.27 17.17
CA ALA A 194 12.19 -8.47 16.34
C ALA A 194 12.59 -9.70 17.19
N VAL A 195 13.49 -9.52 18.15
CA VAL A 195 13.88 -10.59 19.08
C VAL A 195 12.71 -11.02 19.95
N LEU A 196 11.95 -10.07 20.51
CA LEU A 196 10.77 -10.38 21.33
C LEU A 196 9.68 -11.10 20.52
N VAL A 197 9.42 -10.68 19.29
CA VAL A 197 8.50 -11.38 18.39
C VAL A 197 9.02 -12.77 18.06
N GLY A 198 10.31 -12.93 17.79
CA GLY A 198 10.95 -14.25 17.57
C GLY A 198 10.81 -15.18 18.77
N ILE A 199 11.04 -14.67 19.98
CA ILE A 199 10.86 -15.42 21.23
C ILE A 199 9.38 -15.82 21.40
N LEU A 200 8.45 -14.89 21.19
CA LEU A 200 7.00 -15.16 21.29
C LEU A 200 6.58 -16.25 20.29
N VAL A 201 7.00 -16.16 19.03
CA VAL A 201 6.71 -17.18 18.00
C VAL A 201 7.31 -18.52 18.41
N PHE A 202 8.54 -18.54 18.92
CA PHE A 202 9.20 -19.76 19.40
C PHE A 202 8.44 -20.40 20.58
N PHE A 203 7.99 -19.61 21.55
CA PHE A 203 7.19 -20.12 22.68
C PHE A 203 5.82 -20.64 22.21
N LEU A 204 5.12 -19.90 21.33
CA LEU A 204 3.86 -20.34 20.76
C LEU A 204 4.03 -21.66 19.97
N TRP A 205 5.13 -21.79 19.23
CA TRP A 205 5.45 -23.01 18.51
C TRP A 205 5.70 -24.20 19.46
N ARG A 206 6.34 -23.96 20.60
CA ARG A 206 6.57 -24.98 21.64
C ARG A 206 5.28 -25.41 22.36
N LEU A 207 4.36 -24.47 22.56
CA LEU A 207 3.08 -24.73 23.24
C LEU A 207 2.05 -25.43 22.35
N ASP A 208 2.19 -25.34 21.03
CA ASP A 208 1.24 -25.89 20.06
C ASP A 208 1.54 -27.35 19.67
N SER A 209 1.83 -28.19 20.64
CA SER A 209 1.86 -29.66 20.43
C SER A 209 0.48 -30.27 20.13
N SER A 210 -0.61 -29.45 20.15
CA SER A 210 -1.99 -29.90 20.02
C SER A 210 -2.71 -29.45 18.72
N GLY A 211 -2.02 -28.82 17.75
CA GLY A 211 -2.57 -28.55 16.40
C GLY A 211 -3.68 -27.48 16.33
N GLY A 212 -3.85 -26.62 17.34
CA GLY A 212 -5.00 -25.73 17.46
C GLY A 212 -4.86 -24.31 16.92
N LEU A 213 -3.68 -23.83 16.55
CA LEU A 213 -3.51 -22.43 16.16
C LEU A 213 -3.48 -22.27 14.63
N PHE A 214 -4.60 -21.87 14.04
CA PHE A 214 -4.78 -21.55 12.61
C PHE A 214 -3.65 -20.67 12.01
N ARG A 215 -3.01 -19.83 12.80
CA ARG A 215 -1.90 -18.97 12.37
C ARG A 215 -0.57 -19.71 12.24
N LEU A 216 -0.29 -20.67 13.11
CA LEU A 216 0.88 -21.55 12.99
C LEU A 216 0.75 -22.49 11.79
N GLN A 217 -0.46 -22.91 11.45
CA GLN A 217 -0.74 -23.70 10.26
C GLN A 217 -0.25 -23.00 8.99
N ARG A 218 -0.37 -21.65 8.88
CA ARG A 218 0.17 -20.89 7.74
C ARG A 218 1.69 -21.00 7.61
N ILE A 219 2.42 -21.08 8.70
CA ILE A 219 3.89 -21.26 8.69
C ILE A 219 4.24 -22.68 8.22
N LEU A 220 3.52 -23.69 8.69
CA LEU A 220 3.69 -25.08 8.26
C LEU A 220 3.36 -25.27 6.77
N VAL A 221 2.26 -24.65 6.31
CA VAL A 221 1.86 -24.62 4.90
C VAL A 221 2.92 -23.94 4.04
N TRP A 222 3.47 -22.82 4.50
CA TRP A 222 4.54 -22.11 3.79
C TRP A 222 5.80 -22.94 3.62
N GLN A 223 6.22 -23.68 4.69
CA GLN A 223 7.40 -24.54 4.63
C GLN A 223 7.23 -25.78 3.74
N ASN A 224 6.02 -26.38 3.75
CA ASN A 224 5.72 -27.60 3.01
C ASN A 224 4.32 -27.56 2.40
N PRO A 225 4.06 -26.72 1.36
CA PRO A 225 2.73 -26.55 0.78
C PRO A 225 2.16 -27.87 0.23
N GLU A 226 2.99 -28.75 -0.29
CA GLU A 226 2.59 -30.08 -0.80
C GLU A 226 1.97 -31.00 0.25
N LYS A 227 2.43 -30.94 1.50
CA LYS A 227 1.90 -31.75 2.60
C LYS A 227 0.59 -31.23 3.15
N TYR A 228 0.31 -29.94 2.97
CA TYR A 228 -0.83 -29.24 3.58
C TYR A 228 -1.80 -28.70 2.52
N ILE A 229 -2.04 -29.46 1.45
CA ILE A 229 -2.89 -29.07 0.32
C ILE A 229 -4.28 -28.63 0.81
N ALA A 230 -4.94 -29.43 1.69
CA ALA A 230 -6.26 -29.11 2.21
C ALA A 230 -6.33 -27.87 3.12
N SER A 231 -5.18 -27.38 3.61
CA SER A 231 -5.07 -26.31 4.59
C SER A 231 -4.56 -24.98 4.03
N GLY A 232 -4.60 -24.80 2.70
CA GLY A 232 -4.14 -23.58 2.01
C GLY A 232 -2.88 -23.76 1.15
N GLY A 233 -2.19 -24.91 1.22
CA GLY A 233 -1.06 -25.23 0.35
C GLY A 233 -1.45 -25.32 -1.12
N TYR A 234 -2.70 -25.72 -1.41
CA TYR A 234 -3.25 -25.75 -2.76
C TYR A 234 -3.14 -24.41 -3.48
N GLN A 235 -3.54 -23.30 -2.83
CA GLN A 235 -3.48 -21.96 -3.40
C GLN A 235 -2.04 -21.58 -3.81
N ILE A 236 -1.07 -21.83 -2.93
CA ILE A 236 0.36 -21.55 -3.20
C ILE A 236 0.88 -22.40 -4.36
N MET A 237 0.57 -23.70 -4.37
CA MET A 237 1.01 -24.61 -5.43
C MET A 237 0.46 -24.16 -6.80
N GLN A 238 -0.82 -23.80 -6.88
CA GLN A 238 -1.42 -23.31 -8.12
C GLN A 238 -0.83 -21.96 -8.57
N ALA A 239 -0.50 -21.08 -7.62
CA ALA A 239 0.19 -19.82 -7.92
C ALA A 239 1.60 -20.07 -8.52
N LEU A 240 2.37 -20.98 -7.94
CA LEU A 240 3.70 -21.34 -8.46
C LEU A 240 3.60 -22.05 -9.84
N TYR A 241 2.59 -22.88 -10.04
CA TYR A 241 2.34 -23.49 -11.37
C TYR A 241 1.97 -22.43 -12.41
N ALA A 242 1.15 -21.43 -12.05
CA ALA A 242 0.83 -20.32 -12.95
C ALA A 242 2.11 -19.60 -13.38
N ILE A 243 2.93 -19.18 -12.43
CA ILE A 243 4.19 -18.45 -12.70
C ILE A 243 5.14 -19.31 -13.56
N GLY A 244 5.34 -20.58 -13.18
CA GLY A 244 6.26 -21.48 -13.89
C GLY A 244 5.80 -21.84 -15.30
N SER A 245 4.47 -21.98 -15.52
CA SER A 245 3.91 -22.36 -16.82
C SER A 245 3.87 -21.21 -17.83
N GLY A 246 3.99 -19.95 -17.37
CA GLY A 246 3.98 -18.78 -18.26
C GLY A 246 5.26 -18.60 -19.09
N GLY A 247 6.40 -19.12 -18.62
CA GLY A 247 7.68 -18.93 -19.30
C GLY A 247 8.07 -17.45 -19.45
N VAL A 248 8.82 -17.11 -20.51
CA VAL A 248 9.31 -15.74 -20.72
C VAL A 248 8.21 -14.82 -21.26
N PHE A 249 7.45 -15.27 -22.25
CA PHE A 249 6.48 -14.44 -22.99
C PHE A 249 5.01 -14.74 -22.65
N GLY A 250 4.74 -15.72 -21.81
CA GLY A 250 3.39 -16.09 -21.41
C GLY A 250 2.66 -16.96 -22.45
N LYS A 251 1.45 -17.37 -22.06
CA LYS A 251 0.53 -18.16 -22.91
C LYS A 251 -0.36 -17.28 -23.79
N GLY A 252 -0.25 -15.96 -23.66
CA GLY A 252 -1.14 -14.97 -24.27
C GLY A 252 -2.26 -14.53 -23.34
N LEU A 253 -2.69 -13.28 -23.52
CA LEU A 253 -3.78 -12.68 -22.73
C LEU A 253 -5.06 -13.51 -22.88
N GLY A 254 -5.72 -13.81 -21.78
CA GLY A 254 -6.94 -14.63 -21.78
C GLY A 254 -6.71 -16.15 -21.74
N ASN A 255 -5.48 -16.64 -21.87
CA ASN A 255 -5.16 -18.06 -22.04
C ASN A 255 -4.59 -18.74 -20.76
N SER A 256 -4.75 -18.13 -19.60
CA SER A 256 -4.40 -18.80 -18.34
C SER A 256 -5.35 -19.97 -18.08
N ALA A 257 -4.79 -21.14 -17.78
CA ALA A 257 -5.57 -22.29 -17.31
C ALA A 257 -5.94 -22.14 -15.83
N GLN A 258 -5.06 -21.53 -15.03
CA GLN A 258 -5.23 -21.42 -13.57
C GLN A 258 -6.41 -20.53 -13.16
N LYS A 259 -6.78 -19.54 -13.96
CA LYS A 259 -7.94 -18.67 -13.71
C LYS A 259 -9.30 -19.39 -13.87
N LEU A 260 -9.36 -20.56 -14.51
CA LEU A 260 -10.58 -21.33 -14.72
C LEU A 260 -11.03 -22.12 -13.47
N GLY A 261 -10.86 -21.54 -12.30
CA GLY A 261 -11.27 -22.09 -11.00
C GLY A 261 -10.22 -22.93 -10.28
N TRP A 262 -9.03 -23.12 -10.88
CA TRP A 262 -7.94 -23.86 -10.23
C TRP A 262 -7.22 -23.02 -9.17
N LEU A 263 -7.01 -21.72 -9.43
CA LEU A 263 -6.37 -20.82 -8.47
C LEU A 263 -7.45 -20.04 -7.68
N PRO A 264 -7.61 -20.32 -6.37
CA PRO A 264 -8.50 -19.51 -5.53
C PRO A 264 -8.06 -18.06 -5.46
N GLU A 265 -9.01 -17.11 -5.39
CA GLU A 265 -8.77 -15.66 -5.24
C GLU A 265 -7.87 -15.07 -6.35
N ALA A 266 -7.93 -15.64 -7.56
CA ALA A 266 -7.12 -15.24 -8.72
C ALA A 266 -7.27 -13.75 -9.06
N GLN A 267 -8.45 -13.17 -8.88
CA GLN A 267 -8.73 -11.75 -9.12
C GLN A 267 -8.31 -10.82 -7.96
N ASN A 268 -8.06 -11.37 -6.77
CA ASN A 268 -7.74 -10.62 -5.56
C ASN A 268 -6.23 -10.61 -5.29
N ASP A 269 -5.77 -11.33 -4.28
CA ASP A 269 -4.37 -11.36 -3.85
C ASP A 269 -3.45 -12.22 -4.73
N MET A 270 -4.03 -13.07 -5.60
CA MET A 270 -3.31 -13.97 -6.50
C MET A 270 -3.33 -13.53 -7.98
N ILE A 271 -3.55 -12.26 -8.26
CA ILE A 271 -3.60 -11.77 -9.66
C ILE A 271 -2.22 -11.78 -10.34
N PHE A 272 -1.13 -11.55 -9.59
CA PHE A 272 0.23 -11.51 -10.14
C PHE A 272 0.67 -12.84 -10.75
N PRO A 273 0.42 -14.03 -10.16
CA PRO A 273 0.61 -15.32 -10.83
C PRO A 273 -0.08 -15.45 -12.18
N ILE A 274 -1.32 -14.96 -12.30
CA ILE A 274 -2.04 -15.01 -13.59
C ILE A 274 -1.42 -14.06 -14.61
N ILE A 275 -0.96 -12.88 -14.18
CA ILE A 275 -0.20 -11.97 -15.06
C ILE A 275 1.05 -12.68 -15.59
N CYS A 276 1.77 -13.41 -14.73
CA CYS A 276 2.93 -14.18 -15.15
C CYS A 276 2.57 -15.37 -16.06
N GLU A 277 1.41 -16.02 -15.87
CA GLU A 277 0.96 -17.10 -16.75
C GLU A 277 0.58 -16.58 -18.14
N GLU A 278 -0.15 -15.45 -18.20
CA GLU A 278 -0.65 -14.90 -19.47
C GLU A 278 0.40 -14.10 -20.24
N LEU A 279 1.20 -13.29 -19.57
CA LEU A 279 2.18 -12.37 -20.16
C LEU A 279 3.64 -12.75 -19.91
N GLY A 280 3.87 -13.86 -19.24
CA GLY A 280 5.20 -14.35 -18.90
C GLY A 280 5.92 -13.54 -17.83
N ILE A 281 7.18 -13.89 -17.59
CA ILE A 281 8.07 -13.14 -16.72
C ILE A 281 8.21 -11.70 -17.20
N PHE A 282 8.16 -11.47 -18.51
CA PHE A 282 8.23 -10.12 -19.11
C PHE A 282 7.06 -9.25 -18.66
N GLY A 283 5.82 -9.76 -18.65
CA GLY A 283 4.65 -9.03 -18.13
C GLY A 283 4.76 -8.75 -16.64
N GLY A 284 5.20 -9.73 -15.84
CA GLY A 284 5.47 -9.53 -14.42
C GLY A 284 6.54 -8.48 -14.15
N ALA A 285 7.62 -8.47 -14.94
CA ALA A 285 8.69 -7.48 -14.85
C ALA A 285 8.21 -6.05 -15.17
N ILE A 286 7.38 -5.88 -16.20
CA ILE A 286 6.77 -4.57 -16.52
C ILE A 286 5.97 -4.04 -15.34
N VAL A 287 5.15 -4.87 -14.70
CA VAL A 287 4.37 -4.47 -13.52
C VAL A 287 5.29 -4.02 -12.39
N ILE A 288 6.35 -4.76 -12.10
CA ILE A 288 7.33 -4.40 -11.08
C ILE A 288 8.01 -3.07 -11.42
N VAL A 289 8.40 -2.85 -12.67
CA VAL A 289 9.02 -1.58 -13.12
C VAL A 289 8.06 -0.40 -12.96
N LEU A 290 6.77 -0.58 -13.28
CA LEU A 290 5.76 0.47 -13.05
C LEU A 290 5.61 0.82 -11.56
N PHE A 291 5.62 -0.18 -10.67
CA PHE A 291 5.61 0.08 -9.22
C PHE A 291 6.89 0.77 -8.74
N ILE A 292 8.06 0.34 -9.20
CA ILE A 292 9.33 1.01 -8.89
C ILE A 292 9.30 2.46 -9.35
N PHE A 293 8.79 2.73 -10.55
CA PHE A 293 8.67 4.09 -11.07
C PHE A 293 7.68 4.93 -10.23
N MET A 294 6.54 4.38 -9.83
CA MET A 294 5.58 5.04 -8.95
C MET A 294 6.23 5.38 -7.59
N LEU A 295 6.91 4.42 -6.97
CA LEU A 295 7.61 4.62 -5.70
C LEU A 295 8.73 5.68 -5.83
N TYR A 296 9.48 5.66 -6.93
CA TYR A 296 10.46 6.69 -7.24
C TYR A 296 9.83 8.10 -7.32
N ARG A 297 8.65 8.23 -7.95
CA ARG A 297 7.93 9.53 -8.02
C ARG A 297 7.47 9.98 -6.63
N LEU A 298 6.94 9.09 -5.80
CA LEU A 298 6.57 9.40 -4.41
C LEU A 298 7.78 9.84 -3.58
N MET A 299 8.91 9.15 -3.71
CA MET A 299 10.14 9.53 -3.03
C MET A 299 10.64 10.91 -3.49
N PHE A 300 10.56 11.20 -4.79
CA PHE A 300 10.89 12.51 -5.33
C PHE A 300 10.00 13.62 -4.73
N ILE A 301 8.69 13.39 -4.63
CA ILE A 301 7.75 14.34 -4.01
C ILE A 301 8.09 14.53 -2.52
N ALA A 302 8.36 13.45 -1.78
CA ALA A 302 8.70 13.52 -0.36
C ALA A 302 9.97 14.34 -0.10
N GLN A 303 11.01 14.15 -0.92
CA GLN A 303 12.28 14.87 -0.81
C GLN A 303 12.18 16.37 -1.17
N ASN A 304 11.26 16.73 -2.05
CA ASN A 304 11.08 18.12 -2.52
C ASN A 304 9.85 18.80 -1.88
N ALA A 305 9.19 18.15 -0.92
CA ALA A 305 8.01 18.71 -0.25
C ALA A 305 8.34 20.04 0.44
N PRO A 306 7.42 21.03 0.44
CA PRO A 306 7.68 22.36 0.96
C PRO A 306 7.89 22.41 2.49
N ASP A 307 7.40 21.42 3.21
CA ASP A 307 7.45 21.35 4.66
C ASP A 307 7.58 19.90 5.18
N LYS A 308 7.92 19.76 6.47
CA LYS A 308 8.14 18.46 7.12
C LYS A 308 6.86 17.63 7.18
N PHE A 309 5.67 18.24 7.32
CA PHE A 309 4.41 17.51 7.41
C PHE A 309 4.10 16.81 6.07
N GLY A 310 4.16 17.55 4.95
CA GLY A 310 3.97 17.00 3.62
C GLY A 310 5.00 15.92 3.27
N ALA A 311 6.29 16.16 3.58
CA ALA A 311 7.35 15.19 3.37
C ALA A 311 7.07 13.85 4.08
N LEU A 312 6.69 13.90 5.34
CA LEU A 312 6.43 12.71 6.15
C LEU A 312 5.14 11.99 5.75
N MET A 313 4.09 12.71 5.34
CA MET A 313 2.88 12.09 4.80
C MET A 313 3.18 11.30 3.53
N VAL A 314 3.89 11.90 2.56
CA VAL A 314 4.26 11.20 1.32
C VAL A 314 5.22 10.05 1.59
N THR A 315 6.11 10.16 2.58
CA THR A 315 6.93 9.04 3.06
C THR A 315 6.07 7.90 3.61
N GLY A 316 5.00 8.21 4.34
CA GLY A 316 4.04 7.21 4.83
C GLY A 316 3.29 6.50 3.69
N ILE A 317 2.86 7.25 2.66
CA ILE A 317 2.24 6.69 1.45
C ILE A 317 3.22 5.79 0.69
N PHE A 318 4.46 6.25 0.51
CA PHE A 318 5.54 5.45 -0.07
C PHE A 318 5.74 4.13 0.69
N ALA A 319 5.84 4.19 2.02
CA ALA A 319 6.02 3.02 2.87
C ALA A 319 4.84 2.04 2.76
N HIS A 320 3.60 2.55 2.78
CA HIS A 320 2.41 1.72 2.62
C HIS A 320 2.44 0.95 1.30
N LEU A 321 2.59 1.64 0.17
CA LEU A 321 2.56 1.02 -1.15
C LEU A 321 3.76 0.09 -1.37
N ALA A 322 4.96 0.47 -0.93
CA ALA A 322 6.14 -0.37 -1.02
C ALA A 322 5.95 -1.69 -0.25
N LEU A 323 5.47 -1.60 1.00
CA LEU A 323 5.20 -2.78 1.82
C LEU A 323 4.12 -3.67 1.20
N GLN A 324 3.03 -3.08 0.70
CA GLN A 324 1.93 -3.83 0.12
C GLN A 324 2.36 -4.59 -1.15
N VAL A 325 3.11 -3.94 -2.04
CA VAL A 325 3.66 -4.57 -3.26
C VAL A 325 4.65 -5.68 -2.91
N VAL A 326 5.61 -5.39 -2.03
CA VAL A 326 6.64 -6.37 -1.63
C VAL A 326 6.01 -7.57 -0.95
N LEU A 327 5.08 -7.36 -0.01
CA LEU A 327 4.40 -8.46 0.68
C LEU A 327 3.59 -9.33 -0.29
N ASN A 328 2.84 -8.74 -1.24
CA ASN A 328 2.09 -9.51 -2.23
C ASN A 328 3.03 -10.36 -3.09
N ILE A 329 4.08 -9.76 -3.67
CA ILE A 329 5.04 -10.49 -4.52
C ILE A 329 5.75 -11.59 -3.74
N CYS A 330 6.19 -11.33 -2.49
CA CYS A 330 6.84 -12.34 -1.66
C CYS A 330 5.90 -13.51 -1.32
N VAL A 331 4.60 -13.25 -1.10
CA VAL A 331 3.61 -14.30 -0.84
C VAL A 331 3.42 -15.19 -2.07
N VAL A 332 3.19 -14.60 -3.24
CA VAL A 332 2.90 -15.38 -4.46
C VAL A 332 4.12 -16.17 -4.94
N LEU A 333 5.34 -15.74 -4.59
CA LEU A 333 6.59 -16.49 -4.81
C LEU A 333 6.91 -17.46 -3.68
N ASN A 334 6.03 -17.62 -2.70
CA ASN A 334 6.23 -18.48 -1.52
C ASN A 334 7.51 -18.14 -0.72
N LEU A 335 7.93 -16.87 -0.69
CA LEU A 335 9.05 -16.41 0.12
C LEU A 335 8.64 -16.14 1.57
N ILE A 336 7.37 -15.85 1.81
CA ILE A 336 6.75 -15.62 3.12
C ILE A 336 5.39 -16.31 3.20
N PRO A 337 4.86 -16.60 4.42
CA PRO A 337 3.52 -17.16 4.57
C PRO A 337 2.43 -16.30 3.95
N THR A 338 1.30 -16.93 3.56
CA THR A 338 0.15 -16.23 2.96
C THR A 338 -0.41 -15.15 3.88
N THR A 339 -0.58 -13.94 3.33
CA THR A 339 -1.06 -12.77 4.06
C THR A 339 -2.43 -12.26 3.61
N GLY A 340 -2.86 -12.56 2.38
CA GLY A 340 -4.10 -12.03 1.79
C GLY A 340 -4.02 -10.53 1.46
N VAL A 341 -2.82 -10.00 1.26
CA VAL A 341 -2.59 -8.60 0.87
C VAL A 341 -2.69 -8.49 -0.65
N THR A 342 -3.56 -7.61 -1.14
CA THR A 342 -3.80 -7.41 -2.57
C THR A 342 -2.73 -6.53 -3.22
N LEU A 343 -2.52 -6.67 -4.53
CA LEU A 343 -1.61 -5.81 -5.30
C LEU A 343 -2.27 -4.44 -5.58
N PRO A 344 -1.69 -3.30 -5.17
CA PRO A 344 -2.31 -1.99 -5.30
C PRO A 344 -2.71 -1.67 -6.76
N PHE A 345 -3.87 -1.04 -6.96
CA PHE A 345 -4.41 -0.60 -8.26
C PHE A 345 -4.73 -1.71 -9.27
N ILE A 346 -4.13 -2.90 -9.17
CA ILE A 346 -4.27 -4.00 -10.14
C ILE A 346 -5.31 -5.01 -9.66
N SER A 347 -5.23 -5.43 -8.40
CA SER A 347 -6.17 -6.41 -7.83
C SER A 347 -7.59 -5.90 -7.74
N TYR A 348 -8.57 -6.81 -7.79
CA TYR A 348 -9.93 -6.49 -7.43
C TYR A 348 -9.99 -6.14 -5.95
N GLY A 349 -10.36 -4.92 -5.64
CA GLY A 349 -10.39 -4.42 -4.27
C GLY A 349 -11.69 -3.68 -3.91
N GLY A 350 -12.63 -3.56 -4.84
CA GLY A 350 -13.84 -2.78 -4.62
C GLY A 350 -13.50 -1.38 -4.08
N THR A 351 -13.82 -1.12 -2.82
CA THR A 351 -13.58 0.17 -2.16
C THR A 351 -12.11 0.45 -1.82
N SER A 352 -11.21 -0.54 -1.83
CA SER A 352 -9.78 -0.33 -1.52
C SER A 352 -9.11 0.61 -2.52
N VAL A 353 -9.51 0.56 -3.81
CA VAL A 353 -9.00 1.47 -4.84
C VAL A 353 -9.32 2.92 -4.51
N LEU A 354 -10.49 3.20 -3.92
CA LEU A 354 -10.88 4.56 -3.51
C LEU A 354 -9.91 5.09 -2.45
N PHE A 355 -9.56 4.29 -1.44
CA PHE A 355 -8.61 4.69 -0.39
C PHE A 355 -7.20 4.89 -0.94
N LEU A 356 -6.73 4.00 -1.83
CA LEU A 356 -5.45 4.17 -2.51
C LEU A 356 -5.42 5.45 -3.35
N MET A 357 -6.52 5.79 -4.04
CA MET A 357 -6.64 7.04 -4.79
C MET A 357 -6.67 8.27 -3.87
N MET A 358 -7.23 8.19 -2.67
CA MET A 358 -7.15 9.27 -1.68
C MET A 358 -5.69 9.51 -1.23
N GLU A 359 -4.89 8.46 -1.03
CA GLU A 359 -3.46 8.60 -0.75
C GLU A 359 -2.72 9.27 -1.91
N MET A 360 -3.03 8.89 -3.16
CA MET A 360 -2.46 9.55 -4.33
C MET A 360 -2.88 11.02 -4.43
N ALA A 361 -4.11 11.34 -4.07
CA ALA A 361 -4.59 12.73 -4.03
C ALA A 361 -3.79 13.57 -3.02
N ILE A 362 -3.47 13.01 -1.84
CA ILE A 362 -2.60 13.66 -0.85
C ILE A 362 -1.20 13.90 -1.43
N ALA A 363 -0.58 12.89 -2.05
CA ALA A 363 0.73 13.02 -2.66
C ALA A 363 0.75 14.08 -3.78
N LEU A 364 -0.28 14.12 -4.63
CA LEU A 364 -0.45 15.12 -5.69
C LEU A 364 -0.69 16.52 -5.12
N SER A 365 -1.45 16.69 -4.03
CA SER A 365 -1.62 17.96 -3.34
C SER A 365 -0.30 18.49 -2.80
N VAL A 366 0.53 17.63 -2.21
CA VAL A 366 1.89 18.01 -1.77
C VAL A 366 2.75 18.40 -2.98
N SER A 367 2.70 17.62 -4.08
CA SER A 367 3.49 17.93 -5.29
C SER A 367 3.17 19.29 -5.86
N ARG A 368 1.90 19.70 -5.87
CA ARG A 368 1.46 20.99 -6.38
C ARG A 368 2.05 22.19 -5.62
N MET A 369 2.38 22.00 -4.36
CA MET A 369 2.95 23.06 -3.52
C MET A 369 4.49 23.12 -3.58
N ILE A 370 5.14 22.20 -4.32
CA ILE A 370 6.58 22.24 -4.56
C ILE A 370 6.92 23.45 -5.41
N LYS A 371 7.87 24.27 -4.94
CA LYS A 371 8.33 25.47 -5.64
C LYS A 371 9.81 25.30 -6.00
N PHE A 372 10.10 25.01 -7.25
CA PHE A 372 11.48 25.00 -7.73
C PHE A 372 11.95 26.43 -7.95
N ARG A 373 13.14 26.79 -7.41
CA ARG A 373 13.87 27.98 -7.85
C ARG A 373 14.39 27.70 -9.26
N ARG A 374 13.80 28.33 -10.27
CA ARG A 374 14.44 28.44 -11.58
C ARG A 374 15.69 29.29 -11.40
N GLN A 375 16.87 28.67 -11.41
CA GLN A 375 18.09 29.42 -11.75
C GLN A 375 17.92 29.79 -13.22
N GLU A 376 17.58 31.05 -13.51
CA GLU A 376 17.89 31.64 -14.80
C GLU A 376 19.42 31.59 -14.88
N LYS A 377 19.96 30.61 -15.60
CA LYS A 377 21.29 30.75 -16.21
C LYS A 377 21.17 31.96 -17.11
N ASP A 378 21.84 33.04 -16.75
CA ASP A 378 22.13 34.13 -17.65
C ASP A 378 22.89 33.53 -18.85
N LEU A 379 22.12 33.13 -19.89
CA LEU A 379 22.64 32.57 -21.15
C LEU A 379 23.25 33.63 -22.04
N TRP A 380 23.32 34.87 -21.54
CA TRP A 380 24.04 35.95 -22.20
C TRP A 380 25.04 36.50 -21.19
N GLY A 381 26.23 35.94 -21.24
CA GLY A 381 27.38 36.56 -20.57
C GLY A 381 27.48 37.99 -21.07
N ASP A 382 27.40 38.96 -20.17
CA ASP A 382 27.80 40.32 -20.40
C ASP A 382 29.32 40.34 -20.64
N SER A 383 29.70 39.99 -21.86
CA SER A 383 31.00 40.38 -22.43
C SER A 383 30.87 41.78 -23.07
N VAL A 384 30.59 42.77 -22.25
CA VAL A 384 30.87 44.14 -22.64
C VAL A 384 32.06 44.61 -21.84
N HIS A 385 33.22 44.27 -22.33
CA HIS A 385 34.43 44.99 -22.05
C HIS A 385 34.24 46.45 -22.52
N THR A 386 33.86 47.35 -21.65
CA THR A 386 34.14 48.75 -21.83
C THR A 386 35.57 48.99 -21.32
N GLY A 387 36.49 48.89 -22.26
CA GLY A 387 37.77 49.55 -22.10
C GLY A 387 37.54 51.05 -21.90
N ARG A 388 38.07 51.59 -20.82
CA ARG A 388 38.44 52.99 -20.69
C ARG A 388 39.88 53.04 -20.25
N TYR A 389 40.71 53.36 -21.25
CA TYR A 389 41.97 54.03 -21.00
C TYR A 389 41.71 55.43 -20.37
N LYS A 390 42.22 55.66 -19.21
CA LYS A 390 43.05 56.84 -18.87
C LYS A 390 43.70 56.61 -17.52
#